data_e9fc883a6d61602166fbfebdd0cc7d9b
#
_entry.id   e9fc883a6d61602166fbfebdd0cc7d9b
#
_cell.length_a   1.000
_cell.length_b   1.000
_cell.length_c   1.000
_cell.angle_alpha   90.00
_cell.angle_beta   90.00
_cell.angle_gamma   90.00
#
_symmetry.space_group_name_H-M   'P 1'
#
loop_
_entity.id
_entity.type
_entity.pdbx_description
1 polymer ?
#
loop_
_entity_poly.entity_id
_entity_poly.type
_entity_poly.pdbx_seq_one_letter_code
_entity_poly.pdbx_strand_id
1 'polypeptide(L)'
;MNEEYKTPDLPENVPVPEDQDMPEKKPAEGFWRSVFSGYADFVTYFIRKHLLWTAVVILFFTAGMLAGYEMSASDPEISQTIMEGMAEKLDGISSEDPGSLFVFLIINNASVAFASVILGIIPVIAPVFISFFNGFAVGAVVEMISEGRGIAFILAGLLPHGIFELSAVFLACAAGLRLGLSPVILLYEERFSFSAWKDELKEAVAAFILIILPMLLIAAFIEAFVTPSIMDMFA
;
A
#
# COMPACT_ATOMS: atom_id res chain seq x y z
N MET A 1 71.14 26.42 -4.89
CA MET A 1 71.15 26.49 -3.43
C MET A 1 70.06 25.51 -3.01
N ASN A 2 70.51 24.26 -2.81
CA ASN A 2 69.64 23.16 -2.41
C ASN A 2 69.60 23.11 -0.88
N GLU A 3 68.53 23.47 -0.26
CA GLU A 3 68.33 23.24 1.14
C GLU A 3 67.82 21.77 1.30
N GLU A 4 68.67 20.94 1.87
CA GLU A 4 68.42 19.56 2.27
C GLU A 4 67.43 19.58 3.46
N TYR A 5 66.23 19.09 3.24
CA TYR A 5 65.22 18.92 4.29
C TYR A 5 65.66 17.76 5.19
N LYS A 6 66.22 18.10 6.38
CA LYS A 6 66.56 17.13 7.41
C LYS A 6 65.27 16.62 8.09
N THR A 7 64.93 15.37 7.89
CA THR A 7 63.89 14.69 8.66
C THR A 7 64.29 14.65 10.14
N PRO A 8 63.38 15.01 11.08
CA PRO A 8 63.67 14.85 12.53
C PRO A 8 63.78 13.39 12.89
N ASP A 9 64.83 13.04 13.67
CA ASP A 9 65.00 11.72 14.23
C ASP A 9 63.84 11.37 15.15
N LEU A 10 63.03 10.37 14.79
CA LEU A 10 62.00 9.85 15.62
C LEU A 10 62.67 9.02 16.75
N PRO A 11 62.21 9.11 18.00
CA PRO A 11 62.75 8.35 19.09
C PRO A 11 62.52 6.85 18.87
N GLU A 12 63.55 6.04 19.03
CA GLU A 12 63.66 4.61 18.71
C GLU A 12 62.81 3.71 19.64
N ASN A 13 62.06 4.24 20.60
CA ASN A 13 61.23 3.54 21.54
C ASN A 13 59.90 4.23 21.81
N VAL A 14 59.02 4.24 20.81
CA VAL A 14 57.61 4.44 21.08
C VAL A 14 57.03 3.05 21.46
N PRO A 15 56.56 2.83 22.67
CA PRO A 15 55.87 1.55 22.98
C PRO A 15 54.65 1.47 22.09
N VAL A 16 54.60 0.43 21.24
CA VAL A 16 53.36 0.06 20.56
C VAL A 16 52.33 -0.23 21.66
N PRO A 17 51.19 0.45 21.68
CA PRO A 17 50.15 0.09 22.64
C PRO A 17 49.83 -1.38 22.42
N GLU A 18 50.03 -2.23 23.43
CA GLU A 18 49.46 -3.56 23.47
C GLU A 18 47.99 -3.42 23.14
N ASP A 19 47.52 -4.29 22.29
CA ASP A 19 46.20 -4.46 21.75
C ASP A 19 45.16 -4.32 22.89
N GLN A 20 44.88 -3.03 23.26
CA GLN A 20 43.80 -2.76 24.19
C GLN A 20 42.54 -3.03 23.42
N ASP A 21 41.88 -4.13 23.77
CA ASP A 21 40.53 -4.54 23.49
C ASP A 21 39.75 -3.44 22.70
N MET A 22 39.86 -3.48 21.38
CA MET A 22 38.90 -2.79 20.57
C MET A 22 37.57 -3.39 20.94
N PRO A 23 36.57 -2.57 21.38
CA PRO A 23 35.27 -3.11 21.73
C PRO A 23 34.79 -3.93 20.54
N GLU A 24 34.64 -5.21 20.78
CA GLU A 24 34.07 -6.15 19.82
C GLU A 24 32.86 -5.45 19.20
N LYS A 25 32.97 -5.05 17.94
CA LYS A 25 31.83 -4.55 17.19
C LYS A 25 30.78 -5.63 17.27
N LYS A 26 29.84 -5.52 18.22
CA LYS A 26 28.57 -6.23 18.16
C LYS A 26 27.81 -5.63 16.98
N PRO A 27 27.94 -6.22 15.78
CA PRO A 27 27.36 -5.62 14.60
C PRO A 27 25.99 -6.22 14.40
N ALA A 28 25.19 -5.69 13.64
CA ALA A 28 23.98 -6.22 13.06
C ALA A 28 22.75 -6.35 13.99
N GLU A 29 22.77 -7.02 15.13
CA GLU A 29 21.55 -7.22 15.93
C GLU A 29 20.93 -5.89 16.44
N GLY A 30 21.76 -4.97 16.90
CA GLY A 30 21.29 -3.65 17.35
C GLY A 30 20.78 -2.77 16.20
N PHE A 31 21.44 -2.82 15.05
CA PHE A 31 21.04 -2.07 13.85
C PHE A 31 19.68 -2.55 13.33
N TRP A 32 19.52 -3.85 13.07
CA TRP A 32 18.27 -4.39 12.57
C TRP A 32 17.11 -4.20 13.56
N ARG A 33 17.37 -4.35 14.85
CA ARG A 33 16.37 -4.07 15.89
C ARG A 33 15.89 -2.60 15.84
N SER A 34 16.79 -1.65 15.67
CA SER A 34 16.45 -0.23 15.53
C SER A 34 15.66 0.05 14.25
N VAL A 35 16.02 -0.57 13.12
CA VAL A 35 15.30 -0.42 11.86
C VAL A 35 13.88 -0.99 11.99
N PHE A 36 13.72 -2.20 12.53
CA PHE A 36 12.41 -2.81 12.69
C PHE A 36 11.53 -2.07 13.71
N SER A 37 12.09 -1.59 14.83
CA SER A 37 11.32 -0.78 15.77
C SER A 37 10.87 0.53 15.15
N GLY A 38 11.75 1.24 14.44
CA GLY A 38 11.40 2.48 13.73
C GLY A 38 10.33 2.27 12.67
N TYR A 39 10.38 1.17 11.93
CA TYR A 39 9.34 0.80 10.97
C TYR A 39 7.99 0.52 11.67
N ALA A 40 7.99 -0.28 12.74
CA ALA A 40 6.78 -0.59 13.50
C ALA A 40 6.15 0.66 14.13
N ASP A 41 6.97 1.57 14.64
CA ASP A 41 6.54 2.85 15.19
C ASP A 41 5.91 3.72 14.10
N PHE A 42 6.52 3.80 12.92
CA PHE A 42 5.97 4.52 11.77
C PHE A 42 4.62 3.94 11.32
N VAL A 43 4.52 2.62 11.17
CA VAL A 43 3.27 1.95 10.78
C VAL A 43 2.17 2.21 11.82
N THR A 44 2.49 2.07 13.10
CA THR A 44 1.53 2.30 14.19
C THR A 44 1.05 3.75 14.21
N TYR A 45 1.98 4.69 14.09
CA TYR A 45 1.66 6.12 14.01
C TYR A 45 0.78 6.43 12.82
N PHE A 46 1.14 5.94 11.63
CA PHE A 46 0.39 6.17 10.39
C PHE A 46 -1.05 5.65 10.50
N ILE A 47 -1.22 4.39 10.94
CA ILE A 47 -2.55 3.80 11.10
C ILE A 47 -3.39 4.61 12.10
N ARG A 48 -2.84 4.96 13.26
CA ARG A 48 -3.59 5.75 14.26
C ARG A 48 -3.98 7.13 13.75
N LYS A 49 -3.08 7.80 13.05
CA LYS A 49 -3.32 9.12 12.45
C LYS A 49 -4.44 9.09 11.39
N HIS A 50 -4.53 7.98 10.64
CA HIS A 50 -5.47 7.85 9.53
C HIS A 50 -6.73 7.05 9.89
N LEU A 51 -6.90 6.59 11.13
CA LEU A 51 -7.99 5.70 11.54
C LEU A 51 -9.39 6.24 11.20
N LEU A 52 -9.65 7.52 11.50
CA LEU A 52 -10.92 8.17 11.19
C LEU A 52 -11.17 8.21 9.68
N TRP A 53 -10.16 8.57 8.91
CA TRP A 53 -10.25 8.67 7.45
C TRP A 53 -10.43 7.31 6.80
N THR A 54 -9.77 6.29 7.33
CA THR A 54 -9.96 4.89 6.94
C THR A 54 -11.39 4.43 7.23
N ALA A 55 -11.96 4.78 8.38
CA ALA A 55 -13.35 4.47 8.69
C ALA A 55 -14.33 5.14 7.70
N VAL A 56 -14.09 6.39 7.32
CA VAL A 56 -14.88 7.10 6.29
C VAL A 56 -14.76 6.38 4.94
N VAL A 57 -13.55 6.01 4.53
CA VAL A 57 -13.30 5.30 3.27
C VAL A 57 -14.01 3.95 3.25
N ILE A 58 -13.93 3.17 4.34
CA ILE A 58 -14.63 1.88 4.48
C ILE A 58 -16.15 2.06 4.39
N LEU A 59 -16.70 3.11 5.00
CA LEU A 59 -18.12 3.42 4.91
C LEU A 59 -18.55 3.62 3.44
N PHE A 60 -17.81 4.41 2.67
CA PHE A 60 -18.11 4.64 1.25
C PHE A 60 -17.89 3.39 0.40
N PHE A 61 -16.86 2.59 0.69
CA PHE A 61 -16.67 1.29 0.05
C PHE A 61 -17.87 0.37 0.29
N THR A 62 -18.31 0.26 1.54
CA THR A 62 -19.44 -0.59 1.90
C THR A 62 -20.74 -0.09 1.25
N ALA A 63 -20.95 1.23 1.22
CA ALA A 63 -22.11 1.81 0.53
C ALA A 63 -22.05 1.50 -0.98
N GLY A 64 -20.87 1.63 -1.61
CA GLY A 64 -20.65 1.23 -3.00
C GLY A 64 -20.93 -0.25 -3.24
N MET A 65 -20.41 -1.13 -2.36
CA MET A 65 -20.62 -2.58 -2.46
C MET A 65 -22.09 -2.97 -2.38
N LEU A 66 -22.85 -2.39 -1.45
CA LEU A 66 -24.28 -2.60 -1.35
C LEU A 66 -25.01 -2.08 -2.60
N ALA A 67 -24.66 -0.88 -3.06
CA ALA A 67 -25.27 -0.31 -4.27
C ALA A 67 -24.97 -1.17 -5.52
N GLY A 68 -23.73 -1.65 -5.67
CA GLY A 68 -23.34 -2.51 -6.78
C GLY A 68 -24.06 -3.85 -6.77
N TYR A 69 -24.22 -4.46 -5.60
CA TYR A 69 -24.98 -5.69 -5.43
C TYR A 69 -26.46 -5.50 -5.79
N GLU A 70 -27.14 -4.53 -5.19
CA GLU A 70 -28.56 -4.26 -5.41
C GLU A 70 -28.89 -3.85 -6.85
N MET A 71 -28.03 -3.01 -7.45
CA MET A 71 -28.23 -2.58 -8.83
C MET A 71 -28.01 -3.73 -9.81
N SER A 72 -27.02 -4.59 -9.60
CA SER A 72 -26.79 -5.78 -10.43
C SER A 72 -27.88 -6.83 -10.29
N ALA A 73 -28.43 -7.00 -9.08
CA ALA A 73 -29.58 -7.87 -8.86
C ALA A 73 -30.85 -7.36 -9.58
N SER A 74 -30.98 -6.04 -9.75
CA SER A 74 -32.10 -5.42 -10.45
C SER A 74 -31.90 -5.36 -11.97
N ASP A 75 -30.66 -5.25 -12.43
CA ASP A 75 -30.27 -5.15 -13.82
C ASP A 75 -28.94 -5.91 -14.07
N PRO A 76 -29.02 -7.17 -14.54
CA PRO A 76 -27.84 -8.00 -14.78
C PRO A 76 -26.87 -7.43 -15.86
N GLU A 77 -27.28 -6.48 -16.68
CA GLU A 77 -26.38 -5.86 -17.66
C GLU A 77 -25.25 -5.07 -16.96
N ILE A 78 -25.50 -4.61 -15.74
CA ILE A 78 -24.49 -3.87 -14.93
C ILE A 78 -23.31 -4.77 -14.57
N SER A 79 -23.58 -5.96 -14.01
CA SER A 79 -22.51 -6.90 -13.66
C SER A 79 -21.78 -7.43 -14.90
N GLN A 80 -22.50 -7.67 -15.99
CA GLN A 80 -21.90 -8.06 -17.28
C GLN A 80 -20.97 -6.98 -17.80
N THR A 81 -21.38 -5.71 -17.82
CA THR A 81 -20.56 -4.59 -18.26
C THR A 81 -19.28 -4.45 -17.43
N ILE A 82 -19.37 -4.65 -16.10
CA ILE A 82 -18.21 -4.63 -15.21
C ILE A 82 -17.27 -5.78 -15.54
N MET A 83 -17.79 -6.98 -15.72
CA MET A 83 -16.99 -8.15 -16.06
C MET A 83 -16.33 -8.03 -17.44
N GLU A 84 -17.02 -7.51 -18.44
CA GLU A 84 -16.45 -7.21 -19.76
C GLU A 84 -15.30 -6.20 -19.67
N GLY A 85 -15.48 -5.12 -18.88
CA GLY A 85 -14.42 -4.15 -18.65
C GLY A 85 -13.22 -4.71 -17.88
N MET A 86 -13.44 -5.68 -16.99
CA MET A 86 -12.34 -6.40 -16.34
C MET A 86 -11.65 -7.36 -17.32
N ALA A 87 -12.41 -8.09 -18.12
CA ALA A 87 -11.88 -8.99 -19.15
C ALA A 87 -11.07 -8.24 -20.21
N GLU A 88 -11.54 -7.07 -20.66
CA GLU A 88 -10.80 -6.21 -21.60
C GLU A 88 -9.45 -5.77 -21.02
N LYS A 89 -9.38 -5.44 -19.73
CA LYS A 89 -8.11 -5.11 -19.06
C LYS A 89 -7.15 -6.30 -18.98
N LEU A 90 -7.69 -7.52 -18.95
CA LEU A 90 -6.91 -8.77 -18.93
C LEU A 90 -6.62 -9.30 -20.34
N ASP A 91 -7.13 -8.64 -21.38
CA ASP A 91 -6.86 -9.04 -22.75
C ASP A 91 -5.35 -9.00 -23.07
N GLY A 92 -4.85 -10.09 -23.64
CA GLY A 92 -3.42 -10.29 -23.89
C GLY A 92 -2.61 -10.77 -22.68
N ILE A 93 -3.23 -10.93 -21.50
CA ILE A 93 -2.60 -11.56 -20.33
C ILE A 93 -2.97 -13.05 -20.36
N SER A 94 -1.96 -13.92 -20.54
CA SER A 94 -2.20 -15.35 -20.54
C SER A 94 -2.67 -15.81 -19.16
N SER A 95 -3.85 -16.42 -19.08
CA SER A 95 -4.34 -17.09 -17.88
C SER A 95 -3.45 -18.27 -17.44
N GLU A 96 -2.58 -18.74 -18.34
CA GLU A 96 -1.62 -19.82 -18.08
C GLU A 96 -0.26 -19.30 -17.57
N ASP A 97 -0.05 -17.96 -17.56
CA ASP A 97 1.17 -17.33 -17.04
C ASP A 97 0.89 -16.49 -15.77
N PRO A 98 1.02 -17.09 -14.59
CA PRO A 98 0.84 -16.40 -13.32
C PRO A 98 1.78 -15.18 -13.15
N GLY A 99 2.94 -15.17 -13.81
CA GLY A 99 3.90 -14.08 -13.77
C GLY A 99 3.35 -12.83 -14.45
N SER A 100 2.76 -12.96 -15.63
CA SER A 100 2.10 -11.85 -16.33
C SER A 100 0.91 -11.30 -15.54
N LEU A 101 0.10 -12.17 -14.94
CA LEU A 101 -1.01 -11.77 -14.09
C LEU A 101 -0.50 -10.99 -12.86
N PHE A 102 0.53 -11.48 -12.19
CA PHE A 102 1.15 -10.81 -11.04
C PHE A 102 1.61 -9.38 -11.38
N VAL A 103 2.32 -9.21 -12.50
CA VAL A 103 2.80 -7.89 -12.94
C VAL A 103 1.62 -6.96 -13.25
N PHE A 104 0.60 -7.46 -13.94
CA PHE A 104 -0.61 -6.69 -14.21
C PHE A 104 -1.29 -6.22 -12.94
N LEU A 105 -1.52 -7.13 -11.99
CA LEU A 105 -2.19 -6.82 -10.72
C LEU A 105 -1.43 -5.75 -9.93
N ILE A 106 -0.10 -5.85 -9.85
CA ILE A 106 0.70 -4.81 -9.19
C ILE A 106 0.53 -3.46 -9.87
N ILE A 107 0.68 -3.40 -11.20
CA ILE A 107 0.58 -2.14 -11.94
C ILE A 107 -0.82 -1.53 -11.78
N ASN A 108 -1.87 -2.34 -11.94
CA ASN A 108 -3.25 -1.87 -11.81
C ASN A 108 -3.53 -1.34 -10.39
N ASN A 109 -3.26 -2.14 -9.36
CA ASN A 109 -3.63 -1.80 -7.99
C ASN A 109 -2.73 -0.70 -7.40
N ALA A 110 -1.43 -0.72 -7.71
CA ALA A 110 -0.53 0.37 -7.31
C ALA A 110 -0.87 1.68 -8.01
N SER A 111 -1.31 1.65 -9.27
CA SER A 111 -1.75 2.86 -9.99
C SER A 111 -3.00 3.46 -9.35
N VAL A 112 -4.00 2.64 -9.01
CA VAL A 112 -5.22 3.09 -8.33
C VAL A 112 -4.90 3.64 -6.93
N ALA A 113 -4.07 2.94 -6.15
CA ALA A 113 -3.66 3.39 -4.83
C ALA A 113 -2.84 4.69 -4.90
N PHE A 114 -1.90 4.80 -5.84
CA PHE A 114 -1.12 6.01 -6.05
C PHE A 114 -2.00 7.19 -6.49
N ALA A 115 -2.90 6.93 -7.45
CA ALA A 115 -3.88 7.93 -7.88
C ALA A 115 -4.75 8.42 -6.71
N SER A 116 -5.16 7.51 -5.80
CA SER A 116 -5.93 7.87 -4.61
C SER A 116 -5.18 8.84 -3.70
N VAL A 117 -3.87 8.65 -3.51
CA VAL A 117 -3.02 9.55 -2.72
C VAL A 117 -2.89 10.92 -3.41
N ILE A 118 -2.57 10.95 -4.69
CA ILE A 118 -2.25 12.19 -5.42
C ILE A 118 -3.51 12.98 -5.77
N LEU A 119 -4.56 12.32 -6.26
CA LEU A 119 -5.83 12.98 -6.58
C LEU A 119 -6.58 13.47 -5.34
N GLY A 120 -6.20 12.97 -4.13
CA GLY A 120 -6.68 13.55 -2.88
C GLY A 120 -6.35 15.03 -2.74
N ILE A 121 -5.29 15.52 -3.38
CA ILE A 121 -4.88 16.93 -3.32
C ILE A 121 -5.91 17.81 -4.04
N ILE A 122 -6.36 17.43 -5.24
CA ILE A 122 -7.32 18.16 -6.05
C ILE A 122 -8.02 17.16 -6.99
N PRO A 123 -9.29 16.88 -6.85
CA PRO A 123 -10.23 17.25 -5.79
C PRO A 123 -10.16 16.31 -4.58
N VAL A 124 -10.28 16.86 -3.40
CA VAL A 124 -10.28 16.11 -2.12
C VAL A 124 -11.25 14.90 -2.10
N ILE A 125 -12.32 14.97 -2.86
CA ILE A 125 -13.37 13.96 -2.92
C ILE A 125 -12.97 12.71 -3.73
N ALA A 126 -11.93 12.78 -4.57
CA ALA A 126 -11.54 11.69 -5.46
C ALA A 126 -11.26 10.36 -4.73
N PRO A 127 -10.54 10.31 -3.58
CA PRO A 127 -10.33 9.07 -2.84
C PRO A 127 -11.64 8.41 -2.37
N VAL A 128 -12.65 9.22 -2.06
CA VAL A 128 -13.98 8.72 -1.65
C VAL A 128 -14.69 8.06 -2.84
N PHE A 129 -14.66 8.70 -4.01
CA PHE A 129 -15.21 8.10 -5.23
C PHE A 129 -14.46 6.83 -5.65
N ILE A 130 -13.13 6.84 -5.58
CA ILE A 130 -12.33 5.65 -5.89
C ILE A 130 -12.73 4.51 -4.95
N SER A 131 -12.88 4.76 -3.65
CA SER A 131 -13.32 3.76 -2.70
C SER A 131 -14.73 3.25 -3.00
N PHE A 132 -15.67 4.16 -3.26
CA PHE A 132 -17.05 3.81 -3.59
C PHE A 132 -17.14 2.93 -4.84
N PHE A 133 -16.49 3.30 -5.93
CA PHE A 133 -16.55 2.54 -7.18
C PHE A 133 -15.80 1.21 -7.11
N ASN A 134 -14.73 1.11 -6.32
CA ASN A 134 -14.12 -0.20 -6.04
C ASN A 134 -15.10 -1.10 -5.27
N GLY A 135 -15.79 -0.57 -4.25
CA GLY A 135 -16.85 -1.31 -3.56
C GLY A 135 -17.97 -1.72 -4.51
N PHE A 136 -18.44 -0.81 -5.37
CA PHE A 136 -19.48 -1.08 -6.34
C PHE A 136 -19.11 -2.24 -7.28
N ALA A 137 -17.91 -2.24 -7.81
CA ALA A 137 -17.44 -3.34 -8.67
C ALA A 137 -17.38 -4.68 -7.90
N VAL A 138 -16.90 -4.68 -6.66
CA VAL A 138 -16.91 -5.90 -5.81
C VAL A 138 -18.32 -6.37 -5.57
N GLY A 139 -19.27 -5.48 -5.25
CA GLY A 139 -20.68 -5.83 -5.00
C GLY A 139 -21.34 -6.46 -6.22
N ALA A 140 -21.12 -5.89 -7.42
CA ALA A 140 -21.65 -6.41 -8.66
C ALA A 140 -21.09 -7.80 -9.03
N VAL A 141 -19.79 -8.01 -8.80
CA VAL A 141 -19.15 -9.32 -9.04
C VAL A 141 -19.66 -10.36 -8.04
N VAL A 142 -19.83 -9.99 -6.76
CA VAL A 142 -20.36 -10.88 -5.71
C VAL A 142 -21.78 -11.30 -6.06
N GLU A 143 -22.63 -10.39 -6.51
CA GLU A 143 -24.00 -10.68 -6.93
C GLU A 143 -24.00 -11.72 -8.06
N MET A 144 -23.31 -11.46 -9.15
CA MET A 144 -23.25 -12.33 -10.32
C MET A 144 -22.75 -13.75 -9.99
N ILE A 145 -21.73 -13.87 -9.14
CA ILE A 145 -21.20 -15.18 -8.74
C ILE A 145 -22.15 -15.89 -7.78
N SER A 146 -22.89 -15.15 -6.94
CA SER A 146 -23.80 -15.74 -5.94
C SER A 146 -24.94 -16.51 -6.54
N GLU A 147 -25.41 -16.17 -7.75
CA GLU A 147 -26.46 -16.90 -8.46
C GLU A 147 -26.04 -18.31 -8.91
N GLY A 148 -24.76 -18.52 -9.17
CA GLY A 148 -24.26 -19.79 -9.72
C GLY A 148 -23.39 -20.61 -8.77
N ARG A 149 -22.77 -19.98 -7.77
CA ARG A 149 -21.82 -20.60 -6.85
C ARG A 149 -22.03 -20.13 -5.42
N GLY A 150 -21.88 -21.03 -4.46
CA GLY A 150 -22.13 -20.72 -3.06
C GLY A 150 -21.14 -19.70 -2.47
N ILE A 151 -21.52 -19.13 -1.31
CA ILE A 151 -20.73 -18.14 -0.57
C ILE A 151 -19.28 -18.60 -0.29
N ALA A 152 -19.06 -19.90 -0.09
CA ALA A 152 -17.73 -20.45 0.14
C ALA A 152 -16.81 -20.25 -1.04
N PHE A 153 -17.30 -20.37 -2.28
CA PHE A 153 -16.52 -20.10 -3.50
C PHE A 153 -16.15 -18.62 -3.61
N ILE A 154 -17.09 -17.72 -3.33
CA ILE A 154 -16.85 -16.26 -3.34
C ILE A 154 -15.76 -15.89 -2.32
N LEU A 155 -15.90 -16.41 -1.09
CA LEU A 155 -14.93 -16.15 -0.03
C LEU A 155 -13.54 -16.74 -0.35
N ALA A 156 -13.50 -17.93 -0.93
CA ALA A 156 -12.25 -18.57 -1.36
C ALA A 156 -11.52 -17.78 -2.44
N GLY A 157 -12.25 -17.15 -3.34
CA GLY A 157 -11.69 -16.28 -4.36
C GLY A 157 -11.25 -14.92 -3.82
N LEU A 158 -12.06 -14.30 -2.94
CA LEU A 158 -11.88 -12.91 -2.54
C LEU A 158 -11.01 -12.72 -1.29
N LEU A 159 -11.14 -13.57 -0.26
CA LEU A 159 -10.50 -13.32 1.04
C LEU A 159 -8.98 -13.43 1.04
N PRO A 160 -8.34 -14.41 0.37
CA PRO A 160 -6.91 -14.63 0.54
C PRO A 160 -6.08 -13.40 0.17
N HIS A 161 -6.33 -12.77 -0.96
CA HIS A 161 -5.65 -11.55 -1.41
C HIS A 161 -6.35 -10.29 -0.91
N GLY A 162 -7.68 -10.31 -0.83
CA GLY A 162 -8.51 -9.13 -0.53
C GLY A 162 -8.20 -8.50 0.83
N ILE A 163 -7.80 -9.28 1.84
CA ILE A 163 -7.39 -8.74 3.14
C ILE A 163 -6.22 -7.75 2.98
N PHE A 164 -5.25 -8.07 2.15
CA PHE A 164 -4.08 -7.19 1.91
C PHE A 164 -4.43 -6.07 0.94
N GLU A 165 -5.10 -6.39 -0.16
CA GLU A 165 -5.45 -5.44 -1.20
C GLU A 165 -6.39 -4.36 -0.71
N LEU A 166 -7.54 -4.74 -0.13
CA LEU A 166 -8.51 -3.76 0.38
C LEU A 166 -7.92 -2.91 1.50
N SER A 167 -7.13 -3.51 2.40
CA SER A 167 -6.46 -2.74 3.45
C SER A 167 -5.49 -1.72 2.86
N ALA A 168 -4.73 -2.07 1.83
CA ALA A 168 -3.83 -1.16 1.13
C ALA A 168 -4.59 -0.02 0.43
N VAL A 169 -5.67 -0.35 -0.29
CA VAL A 169 -6.52 0.65 -0.96
C VAL A 169 -7.18 1.59 0.06
N PHE A 170 -7.69 1.06 1.17
CA PHE A 170 -8.30 1.90 2.22
C PHE A 170 -7.28 2.86 2.84
N LEU A 171 -6.06 2.40 3.12
CA LEU A 171 -5.00 3.26 3.63
C LEU A 171 -4.57 4.31 2.60
N ALA A 172 -4.49 3.96 1.31
CA ALA A 172 -4.18 4.89 0.23
C ALA A 172 -5.25 5.99 0.09
N CYS A 173 -6.52 5.59 0.06
CA CYS A 173 -7.64 6.53 0.01
C CYS A 173 -7.69 7.43 1.26
N ALA A 174 -7.46 6.86 2.45
CA ALA A 174 -7.43 7.61 3.71
C ALA A 174 -6.27 8.62 3.74
N ALA A 175 -5.08 8.23 3.25
CA ALA A 175 -3.94 9.13 3.11
C ALA A 175 -4.23 10.27 2.14
N GLY A 176 -4.82 9.98 0.98
CA GLY A 176 -5.20 10.97 -0.02
C GLY A 176 -6.25 11.95 0.52
N LEU A 177 -7.30 11.44 1.17
CA LEU A 177 -8.35 12.26 1.77
C LEU A 177 -7.80 13.19 2.86
N ARG A 178 -6.95 12.66 3.76
CA ARG A 178 -6.29 13.46 4.78
C ARG A 178 -5.34 14.49 4.16
N LEU A 179 -4.54 14.09 3.17
CA LEU A 179 -3.61 15.01 2.49
C LEU A 179 -4.33 16.18 1.85
N GLY A 180 -5.46 15.92 1.18
CA GLY A 180 -6.29 16.98 0.59
C GLY A 180 -6.93 17.90 1.62
N LEU A 181 -7.32 17.38 2.77
CA LEU A 181 -7.88 18.17 3.87
C LEU A 181 -6.82 18.80 4.77
N SER A 182 -5.56 18.40 4.64
CA SER A 182 -4.48 18.87 5.52
C SER A 182 -4.31 20.39 5.55
N PRO A 183 -4.49 21.17 4.48
CA PRO A 183 -4.44 22.63 4.58
C PRO A 183 -5.49 23.18 5.56
N VAL A 184 -6.71 22.66 5.53
CA VAL A 184 -7.80 23.08 6.42
C VAL A 184 -7.51 22.64 7.87
N ILE A 185 -7.04 21.39 8.05
CA ILE A 185 -6.67 20.86 9.37
C ILE A 185 -5.54 21.70 9.99
N LEU A 186 -4.49 21.96 9.22
CA LEU A 186 -3.34 22.76 9.69
C LEU A 186 -3.73 24.22 10.01
N LEU A 187 -4.67 24.80 9.25
CA LEU A 187 -5.22 26.13 9.55
C LEU A 187 -5.98 26.12 10.87
N TYR A 188 -6.82 25.12 11.08
CA TYR A 188 -7.59 24.98 12.33
C TYR A 188 -6.68 24.77 13.54
N GLU A 189 -5.56 24.07 13.38
CA GLU A 189 -4.55 23.85 14.42
C GLU A 189 -3.59 25.04 14.60
N GLU A 190 -3.79 26.13 13.88
CA GLU A 190 -2.90 27.33 13.86
C GLU A 190 -1.44 27.03 13.49
N ARG A 191 -1.20 25.93 12.76
CA ARG A 191 0.11 25.43 12.37
C ARG A 191 0.36 25.46 10.86
N PHE A 192 -0.53 26.10 10.09
CA PHE A 192 -0.39 26.10 8.63
C PHE A 192 0.90 26.77 8.19
N SER A 193 1.70 26.02 7.46
CA SER A 193 2.82 26.51 6.66
C SER A 193 2.99 25.59 5.46
N PHE A 194 3.60 26.10 4.39
CA PHE A 194 3.89 25.27 3.23
C PHE A 194 4.86 24.11 3.57
N SER A 195 5.73 24.31 4.55
CA SER A 195 6.60 23.26 5.08
C SER A 195 5.81 22.17 5.76
N ALA A 196 4.85 22.52 6.63
CA ALA A 196 3.99 21.56 7.32
C ALA A 196 3.16 20.73 6.34
N TRP A 197 2.62 21.37 5.29
CA TRP A 197 1.92 20.64 4.23
C TRP A 197 2.83 19.69 3.44
N LYS A 198 4.06 20.10 3.14
CA LYS A 198 5.05 19.21 2.51
C LYS A 198 5.38 18.00 3.38
N ASP A 199 5.36 18.13 4.69
CA ASP A 199 5.63 17.02 5.59
C ASP A 199 4.47 16.01 5.59
N GLU A 200 3.21 16.46 5.50
CA GLU A 200 2.06 15.57 5.24
C GLU A 200 2.21 14.81 3.90
N LEU A 201 2.66 15.49 2.84
CA LEU A 201 2.90 14.85 1.55
C LEU A 201 4.03 13.81 1.61
N LYS A 202 5.17 14.14 2.26
CA LYS A 202 6.28 13.19 2.44
C LYS A 202 5.84 11.95 3.22
N GLU A 203 5.03 12.14 4.26
CA GLU A 203 4.49 11.05 5.06
C GLU A 203 3.58 10.14 4.21
N ALA A 204 2.69 10.72 3.41
CA ALA A 204 1.82 9.96 2.52
C ALA A 204 2.60 9.15 1.48
N VAL A 205 3.66 9.75 0.88
CA VAL A 205 4.55 9.07 -0.07
C VAL A 205 5.36 7.97 0.62
N ALA A 206 5.88 8.23 1.83
CA ALA A 206 6.60 7.24 2.61
C ALA A 206 5.70 6.05 2.96
N ALA A 207 4.46 6.31 3.38
CA ALA A 207 3.48 5.26 3.66
C ALA A 207 3.10 4.47 2.41
N PHE A 208 2.98 5.13 1.25
CA PHE A 208 2.77 4.43 -0.02
C PHE A 208 3.89 3.43 -0.31
N ILE A 209 5.14 3.84 -0.17
CA ILE A 209 6.30 2.99 -0.49
C ILE A 209 6.51 1.90 0.58
N LEU A 210 6.36 2.24 1.87
CA LEU A 210 6.75 1.36 2.97
C LEU A 210 5.61 0.48 3.50
N ILE A 211 4.36 0.85 3.26
CA ILE A 211 3.19 0.11 3.79
C ILE A 211 2.31 -0.37 2.64
N ILE A 212 1.81 0.56 1.81
CA ILE A 212 0.77 0.26 0.82
C ILE A 212 1.32 -0.64 -0.29
N LEU A 213 2.44 -0.27 -0.90
CA LEU A 213 3.04 -1.04 -1.99
C LEU A 213 3.46 -2.46 -1.57
N PRO A 214 4.10 -2.70 -0.41
CA PRO A 214 4.36 -4.05 0.07
C PRO A 214 3.08 -4.89 0.28
N MET A 215 2.00 -4.30 0.78
CA MET A 215 0.72 -5.01 0.93
C MET A 215 0.14 -5.40 -0.43
N LEU A 216 0.20 -4.51 -1.44
CA LEU A 216 -0.25 -4.80 -2.80
C LEU A 216 0.61 -5.88 -3.47
N LEU A 217 1.92 -5.90 -3.21
CA LEU A 217 2.81 -6.97 -3.70
C LEU A 217 2.41 -8.33 -3.12
N ILE A 218 2.11 -8.39 -1.82
CA ILE A 218 1.63 -9.61 -1.17
C ILE A 218 0.27 -10.03 -1.74
N ALA A 219 -0.66 -9.10 -1.89
CA ALA A 219 -1.98 -9.37 -2.47
C ALA A 219 -1.89 -9.94 -3.89
N ALA A 220 -1.14 -9.28 -4.76
CA ALA A 220 -0.93 -9.72 -6.14
C ALA A 220 -0.26 -11.11 -6.23
N PHE A 221 0.70 -11.39 -5.34
CA PHE A 221 1.31 -12.70 -5.26
C PHE A 221 0.30 -13.77 -4.85
N ILE A 222 -0.51 -13.50 -3.83
CA ILE A 222 -1.54 -14.44 -3.37
C ILE A 222 -2.56 -14.67 -4.49
N GLU A 223 -3.01 -13.62 -5.17
CA GLU A 223 -4.00 -13.74 -6.24
C GLU A 223 -3.47 -14.51 -7.44
N ALA A 224 -2.24 -14.23 -7.88
CA ALA A 224 -1.67 -14.88 -9.06
C ALA A 224 -1.26 -16.34 -8.83
N PHE A 225 -0.76 -16.69 -7.63
CA PHE A 225 -0.12 -17.98 -7.39
C PHE A 225 -0.85 -18.88 -6.40
N VAL A 226 -1.70 -18.33 -5.53
CA VAL A 226 -2.35 -19.08 -4.43
C VAL A 226 -3.85 -19.21 -4.65
N THR A 227 -4.53 -18.12 -4.98
CA THR A 227 -6.00 -18.08 -5.13
C THR A 227 -6.54 -19.10 -6.12
N PRO A 228 -5.93 -19.33 -7.32
CA PRO A 228 -6.44 -20.34 -8.25
C PRO A 228 -6.51 -21.75 -7.64
N SER A 229 -5.45 -22.16 -6.94
CA SER A 229 -5.40 -23.47 -6.27
C SER A 229 -6.44 -23.62 -5.15
N ILE A 230 -6.76 -22.51 -4.46
CA ILE A 230 -7.81 -22.52 -3.44
C ILE A 230 -9.18 -22.63 -4.11
N MET A 231 -9.42 -21.89 -5.19
CA MET A 231 -10.69 -21.91 -5.91
C MET A 231 -11.00 -23.30 -6.51
N ASP A 232 -9.98 -24.00 -7.00
CA ASP A 232 -10.13 -25.37 -7.54
C ASP A 232 -10.67 -26.36 -6.48
N MET A 233 -10.46 -26.09 -5.17
CA MET A 233 -10.98 -26.93 -4.10
C MET A 233 -12.50 -26.76 -3.88
N PHE A 234 -13.09 -25.69 -4.43
CA PHE A 234 -14.50 -25.33 -4.32
C PHE A 234 -15.24 -25.34 -5.67
N ALA A 235 -14.58 -25.77 -6.74
CA ALA A 235 -15.11 -25.81 -8.11
C ALA A 235 -16.00 -27.03 -8.39
#